data_86aa1ba800e82a5d591a6834afed437d
#
_entry.id   86aa1ba800e82a5d591a6834afed437d
#
_cell.length_a   1.000
_cell.length_b   1.000
_cell.length_c   1.000
_cell.angle_alpha   90.00
_cell.angle_beta   90.00
_cell.angle_gamma   90.00
#
_symmetry.space_group_name_H-M   'P 1'
#
loop_
_entity.id
_entity.type
_entity.pdbx_description
1 polymer ?
#
loop_
_entity_poly.entity_id
_entity_poly.type
_entity_poly.pdbx_seq_one_letter_code
_entity_poly.pdbx_strand_id
1 'polypeptide(L)'
;KPMVVCNMFGSPGSGKSTISAYIFAKLKMLGVNCELVTEFAKDKVWEQNNTALANQVYVFAKQYYRLSRCADKVDVVITDSPLALSPFYNKDKDIHEPLKLLARRIAEKYNNLNYFVKRVKKYNPIGRLETEEEST
;
A
#
# COMPACT_ATOMS: atom_id res chain seq x y z
N LYS A 1 -10.59 12.43 16.45
CA LYS A 1 -11.16 11.75 15.31
C LYS A 1 -10.09 10.92 14.60
N PRO A 2 -10.32 9.63 14.41
CA PRO A 2 -9.29 8.78 13.79
C PRO A 2 -8.99 9.22 12.36
N MET A 3 -7.72 9.14 12.01
CA MET A 3 -7.28 9.38 10.65
C MET A 3 -7.92 8.36 9.71
N VAL A 4 -8.37 8.81 8.54
CA VAL A 4 -8.89 7.93 7.52
C VAL A 4 -7.73 7.34 6.73
N VAL A 5 -7.73 6.03 6.54
CA VAL A 5 -6.71 5.35 5.75
C VAL A 5 -7.38 4.67 4.56
N CYS A 6 -7.06 5.16 3.37
CA CYS A 6 -7.54 4.57 2.12
C CYS A 6 -6.55 3.50 1.69
N ASN A 7 -6.90 2.25 1.91
CA ASN A 7 -6.04 1.10 1.62
C ASN A 7 -6.32 0.57 0.22
N MET A 8 -5.31 0.57 -0.63
CA MET A 8 -5.42 0.01 -1.97
C MET A 8 -4.87 -1.41 -1.97
N PHE A 9 -5.76 -2.38 -2.17
CA PHE A 9 -5.41 -3.79 -2.27
C PHE A 9 -5.42 -4.19 -3.75
N GLY A 10 -4.64 -5.17 -4.09
CA GLY A 10 -4.57 -5.69 -5.45
C GLY A 10 -3.28 -6.45 -5.66
N SER A 11 -3.26 -7.29 -6.69
CA SER A 11 -2.07 -8.07 -7.04
C SER A 11 -0.96 -7.16 -7.59
N PRO A 12 0.29 -7.63 -7.60
CA PRO A 12 1.36 -6.89 -8.25
C PRO A 12 0.99 -6.59 -9.70
N GLY A 13 1.27 -5.37 -10.13
CA GLY A 13 0.95 -4.94 -11.48
C GLY A 13 -0.52 -4.59 -11.72
N SER A 14 -1.34 -4.55 -10.68
CA SER A 14 -2.75 -4.19 -10.82
C SER A 14 -2.98 -2.69 -11.02
N GLY A 15 -1.97 -1.87 -10.76
CA GLY A 15 -2.11 -0.42 -10.85
C GLY A 15 -2.31 0.27 -9.50
N LYS A 16 -2.06 -0.42 -8.40
CA LYS A 16 -2.24 0.15 -7.05
C LYS A 16 -1.49 1.46 -6.87
N SER A 17 -0.21 1.49 -7.24
CA SER A 17 0.62 2.69 -7.06
C SER A 17 0.09 3.85 -7.90
N THR A 18 -0.30 3.57 -9.12
CA THR A 18 -0.80 4.59 -10.05
C THR A 18 -2.13 5.17 -9.55
N ILE A 19 -3.06 4.31 -9.15
CA ILE A 19 -4.36 4.79 -8.68
C ILE A 19 -4.22 5.52 -7.35
N SER A 20 -3.32 5.06 -6.49
CA SER A 20 -3.06 5.74 -5.21
C SER A 20 -2.52 7.14 -5.43
N ALA A 21 -1.56 7.29 -6.35
CA ALA A 21 -1.00 8.59 -6.69
C ALA A 21 -2.07 9.52 -7.29
N TYR A 22 -2.93 8.98 -8.14
CA TYR A 22 -4.00 9.75 -8.77
C TYR A 22 -4.99 10.26 -7.71
N ILE A 23 -5.44 9.38 -6.82
CA ILE A 23 -6.37 9.76 -5.75
C ILE A 23 -5.74 10.81 -4.84
N PHE A 24 -4.47 10.61 -4.48
CA PHE A 24 -3.74 11.57 -3.68
C PHE A 24 -3.71 12.96 -4.33
N ALA A 25 -3.35 13.00 -5.61
CA ALA A 25 -3.30 14.26 -6.35
C ALA A 25 -4.67 14.94 -6.40
N LYS A 26 -5.72 14.18 -6.65
CA LYS A 26 -7.08 14.71 -6.71
C LYS A 26 -7.51 15.28 -5.36
N LEU A 27 -7.26 14.56 -4.28
CA LEU A 27 -7.62 15.05 -2.95
C LEU A 27 -6.86 16.32 -2.59
N LYS A 28 -5.57 16.37 -2.95
CA LYS A 28 -4.78 17.60 -2.75
C LYS A 28 -5.38 18.78 -3.49
N MET A 29 -5.77 18.58 -4.74
CA MET A 29 -6.37 19.65 -5.54
C MET A 29 -7.72 20.11 -4.98
N LEU A 30 -8.42 19.22 -4.28
CA LEU A 30 -9.68 19.55 -3.62
C LEU A 30 -9.47 20.18 -2.24
N GLY A 31 -8.24 20.38 -1.81
CA GLY A 31 -7.93 21.00 -0.53
C GLY A 31 -7.96 20.06 0.67
N VAL A 32 -7.99 18.75 0.43
CA VAL A 32 -8.00 17.79 1.53
C VAL A 32 -6.59 17.68 2.12
N ASN A 33 -6.50 17.69 3.44
CA ASN A 33 -5.24 17.48 4.15
C ASN A 33 -4.92 16.00 4.13
N CYS A 34 -4.09 15.56 3.19
CA CYS A 34 -3.81 14.15 2.97
C CYS A 34 -2.34 13.91 2.66
N GLU A 35 -1.95 12.64 2.79
CA GLU A 35 -0.59 12.19 2.47
C GLU A 35 -0.63 10.86 1.75
N LEU A 36 0.38 10.60 0.94
CA LEU A 36 0.56 9.34 0.25
C LEU A 36 1.65 8.55 0.97
N VAL A 37 1.30 7.36 1.42
CA VAL A 37 2.25 6.45 2.08
C VAL A 37 2.55 5.30 1.14
N THR A 38 3.78 5.28 0.63
CA THR A 38 4.21 4.28 -0.33
C THR A 38 4.86 3.08 0.35
N GLU A 39 5.07 2.04 -0.42
CA GLU A 39 5.63 0.78 0.07
C GLU A 39 7.09 0.91 0.45
N PHE A 40 7.42 0.63 1.71
CA PHE A 40 8.80 0.64 2.19
C PHE A 40 9.66 -0.40 1.48
N ALA A 41 9.11 -1.59 1.26
CA ALA A 41 9.87 -2.69 0.66
C ALA A 41 10.43 -2.35 -0.71
N LYS A 42 9.77 -1.44 -1.44
CA LYS A 42 10.25 -0.97 -2.74
C LYS A 42 11.64 -0.37 -2.64
N ASP A 43 11.89 0.42 -1.60
CA ASP A 43 13.21 1.03 -1.39
C ASP A 43 14.28 -0.03 -1.21
N LYS A 44 13.94 -1.11 -0.49
CA LYS A 44 14.88 -2.20 -0.23
C LYS A 44 15.16 -3.04 -1.46
N VAL A 45 14.19 -3.16 -2.35
CA VAL A 45 14.41 -3.80 -3.65
C VAL A 45 15.45 -3.01 -4.45
N TRP A 46 15.29 -1.70 -4.52
CA TRP A 46 16.26 -0.84 -5.22
C TRP A 46 17.64 -0.90 -4.59
N GLU A 47 17.73 -1.06 -3.27
CA GLU A 47 19.00 -1.20 -2.56
C GLU A 47 19.55 -2.62 -2.62
N GLN A 48 18.80 -3.57 -3.19
CA GLN A 48 19.18 -4.99 -3.25
C GLN A 48 19.40 -5.60 -1.85
N ASN A 49 18.66 -5.11 -0.87
CA ASN A 49 18.80 -5.56 0.51
C ASN A 49 17.86 -6.73 0.78
N ASN A 50 18.27 -7.92 0.34
CA ASN A 50 17.43 -9.13 0.47
C ASN A 50 17.25 -9.58 1.91
N THR A 51 18.23 -9.35 2.77
CA THR A 51 18.14 -9.71 4.18
C THR A 51 17.00 -8.93 4.86
N ALA A 52 16.93 -7.63 4.61
CA ALA A 52 15.85 -6.81 5.15
C ALA A 52 14.49 -7.25 4.61
N LEU A 53 14.41 -7.55 3.31
CA LEU A 53 13.17 -7.98 2.67
C LEU A 53 12.67 -9.32 3.21
N ALA A 54 13.57 -10.20 3.62
CA ALA A 54 13.19 -11.49 4.18
C ALA A 54 12.61 -11.39 5.60
N ASN A 55 12.86 -10.27 6.29
CA ASN A 55 12.38 -10.09 7.65
C ASN A 55 11.08 -9.26 7.64
N GLN A 56 9.95 -9.95 7.65
CA GLN A 56 8.66 -9.27 7.57
C GLN A 56 8.30 -8.47 8.83
N VAL A 57 8.87 -8.80 9.97
CA VAL A 57 8.68 -7.98 11.17
C VAL A 57 9.33 -6.61 10.95
N TYR A 58 10.52 -6.59 10.39
CA TYR A 58 11.23 -5.35 10.07
C TYR A 58 10.44 -4.54 9.03
N VAL A 59 10.04 -5.18 7.94
CA VAL A 59 9.28 -4.52 6.87
C VAL A 59 7.97 -3.96 7.42
N PHE A 60 7.27 -4.75 8.24
CA PHE A 60 6.03 -4.32 8.86
C PHE A 60 6.24 -3.10 9.76
N ALA A 61 7.26 -3.14 10.60
CA ALA A 61 7.55 -2.03 11.52
C ALA A 61 7.85 -0.75 10.77
N LYS A 62 8.61 -0.83 9.69
CA LYS A 62 8.93 0.34 8.86
C LYS A 62 7.71 0.89 8.16
N GLN A 63 6.88 0.00 7.62
CA GLN A 63 5.65 0.42 6.96
C GLN A 63 4.68 1.06 7.96
N TYR A 64 4.56 0.46 9.14
CA TYR A 64 3.75 1.02 10.21
C TYR A 64 4.24 2.40 10.61
N TYR A 65 5.55 2.58 10.73
CA TYR A 65 6.11 3.87 11.09
C TYR A 65 5.74 4.95 10.06
N ARG A 66 5.83 4.62 8.78
CA ARG A 66 5.46 5.55 7.71
C ARG A 66 4.00 6.00 7.83
N LEU A 67 3.13 5.08 8.25
CA LEU A 67 1.72 5.40 8.44
C LEU A 67 1.50 6.20 9.72
N SER A 68 2.06 5.74 10.83
CA SER A 68 1.79 6.32 12.16
C SER A 68 2.29 7.75 12.30
N ARG A 69 3.38 8.10 11.63
CA ARG A 69 3.92 9.46 11.69
C ARG A 69 2.98 10.50 11.08
N CYS A 70 1.99 10.07 10.31
CA CYS A 70 1.00 10.95 9.71
C CYS A 70 -0.21 11.19 10.62
N ALA A 71 -0.38 10.38 11.67
CA ALA A 71 -1.65 10.26 12.42
C ALA A 71 -2.20 11.57 12.97
N ASP A 72 -1.34 12.44 13.49
CA ASP A 72 -1.79 13.72 14.08
C ASP A 72 -1.56 14.90 13.14
N LYS A 73 -1.22 14.63 11.89
CA LYS A 73 -0.82 15.68 10.95
C LYS A 73 -1.72 15.79 9.74
N VAL A 74 -2.36 14.71 9.35
CA VAL A 74 -3.25 14.71 8.19
C VAL A 74 -4.57 14.03 8.53
N ASP A 75 -5.59 14.35 7.75
CA ASP A 75 -6.92 13.77 7.94
C ASP A 75 -7.07 12.46 7.18
N VAL A 76 -6.38 12.32 6.07
CA VAL A 76 -6.51 11.17 5.18
C VAL A 76 -5.13 10.71 4.71
N VAL A 77 -4.90 9.42 4.77
CA VAL A 77 -3.74 8.78 4.15
C VAL A 77 -4.24 7.89 3.02
N ILE A 78 -3.55 7.93 1.90
CA ILE A 78 -3.74 6.97 0.81
C ILE A 78 -2.50 6.09 0.79
N THR A 79 -2.69 4.77 0.79
CA THR A 79 -1.55 3.85 0.76
C THR A 79 -1.75 2.73 -0.24
N ASP A 80 -0.68 2.40 -0.96
CA ASP A 80 -0.63 1.23 -1.83
C ASP A 80 -0.03 0.01 -1.13
N SER A 81 0.24 0.15 0.18
CA SER A 81 0.83 -0.92 0.98
C SER A 81 0.11 -1.07 2.31
N PRO A 82 -1.13 -1.59 2.27
CA PRO A 82 -1.89 -1.81 3.51
C PRO A 82 -1.17 -2.75 4.45
N LEU A 83 -1.17 -2.41 5.74
CA LEU A 83 -0.51 -3.22 6.76
C LEU A 83 -1.06 -4.64 6.83
N ALA A 84 -2.33 -4.82 6.49
CA ALA A 84 -2.97 -6.12 6.47
C ALA A 84 -2.34 -7.10 5.49
N LEU A 85 -1.55 -6.61 4.53
CA LEU A 85 -0.88 -7.47 3.55
C LEU A 85 0.40 -8.11 4.10
N SER A 86 0.99 -7.54 5.15
CA SER A 86 2.27 -8.05 5.68
C SER A 86 2.24 -9.53 6.06
N PRO A 87 1.19 -10.05 6.72
CA PRO A 87 1.15 -11.48 7.03
C PRO A 87 1.23 -12.39 5.82
N PHE A 88 0.70 -11.93 4.68
CA PHE A 88 0.71 -12.74 3.46
C PHE A 88 2.11 -12.91 2.88
N TYR A 89 3.00 -11.96 3.14
CA TYR A 89 4.39 -12.03 2.64
C TYR A 89 5.32 -12.67 3.64
N ASN A 90 4.84 -12.95 4.84
CA ASN A 90 5.64 -13.56 5.88
C ASN A 90 5.76 -15.06 5.65
N LYS A 91 7.01 -15.56 5.65
CA LYS A 91 7.30 -16.97 5.44
C LYS A 91 7.65 -17.71 6.74
N ASP A 92 7.79 -16.98 7.83
CA ASP A 92 8.07 -17.56 9.13
C ASP A 92 6.77 -17.94 9.81
N LYS A 93 6.52 -19.25 9.89
CA LYS A 93 5.25 -19.77 10.41
C LYS A 93 5.06 -19.46 11.89
N ASP A 94 6.14 -19.34 12.64
CA ASP A 94 6.06 -19.13 14.08
C ASP A 94 5.51 -17.75 14.43
N ILE A 95 5.68 -16.78 13.55
CA ILE A 95 5.23 -15.40 13.80
C ILE A 95 4.02 -15.01 12.97
N HIS A 96 3.47 -15.93 12.17
CA HIS A 96 2.36 -15.61 11.27
C HIS A 96 1.14 -15.08 12.04
N GLU A 97 0.65 -15.83 13.03
CA GLU A 97 -0.53 -15.42 13.79
C GLU A 97 -0.28 -14.19 14.66
N PRO A 98 0.86 -14.09 15.39
CA PRO A 98 1.16 -12.84 16.09
C PRO A 98 1.22 -11.62 15.18
N LEU A 99 1.81 -11.74 14.00
CA LEU A 99 1.91 -10.63 13.05
C LEU A 99 0.54 -10.24 12.52
N LYS A 100 -0.30 -11.23 12.22
CA LYS A 100 -1.66 -10.99 11.76
C LYS A 100 -2.49 -10.27 12.82
N LEU A 101 -2.36 -10.69 14.08
CA LEU A 101 -3.06 -10.04 15.19
C LEU A 101 -2.57 -8.60 15.36
N LEU A 102 -1.25 -8.40 15.32
CA LEU A 102 -0.67 -7.07 15.46
C LEU A 102 -1.16 -6.13 14.36
N ALA A 103 -1.16 -6.60 13.11
CA ALA A 103 -1.63 -5.80 11.98
C ALA A 103 -3.10 -5.39 12.17
N ARG A 104 -3.92 -6.31 12.65
CA ARG A 104 -5.33 -6.03 12.91
C ARG A 104 -5.50 -5.00 14.02
N ARG A 105 -4.79 -5.16 15.14
CA ARG A 105 -4.87 -4.24 16.26
C ARG A 105 -4.44 -2.83 15.88
N ILE A 106 -3.42 -2.72 15.06
CA ILE A 106 -2.96 -1.42 14.58
C ILE A 106 -3.99 -0.81 13.63
N ALA A 107 -4.56 -1.60 12.73
CA ALA A 107 -5.58 -1.12 11.80
C ALA A 107 -6.79 -0.54 12.54
N GLU A 108 -7.16 -1.13 13.67
CA GLU A 108 -8.29 -0.67 14.47
C GLU A 108 -8.12 0.74 15.04
N LYS A 109 -6.91 1.28 15.01
CA LYS A 109 -6.66 2.66 15.46
C LYS A 109 -7.13 3.70 14.47
N TYR A 110 -7.41 3.29 13.24
CA TYR A 110 -7.73 4.20 12.14
C TYR A 110 -9.11 3.90 11.58
N ASN A 111 -9.61 4.83 10.80
CA ASN A 111 -10.84 4.63 10.04
C ASN A 111 -10.46 4.16 8.64
N ASN A 112 -10.57 2.86 8.41
CA ASN A 112 -10.09 2.23 7.18
C ASN A 112 -11.15 2.18 6.09
N LEU A 113 -10.77 2.62 4.89
CA LEU A 113 -11.54 2.46 3.67
C LEU A 113 -10.73 1.54 2.75
N ASN A 114 -11.28 0.38 2.46
CA ASN A 114 -10.55 -0.64 1.71
C ASN A 114 -11.07 -0.73 0.28
N TYR A 115 -10.17 -0.59 -0.66
CA TYR A 115 -10.48 -0.65 -2.09
C TYR A 115 -9.67 -1.75 -2.74
N PHE A 116 -10.32 -2.54 -3.59
CA PHE A 116 -9.65 -3.61 -4.30
C PHE A 116 -9.48 -3.18 -5.75
N VAL A 117 -8.23 -2.99 -6.15
CA VAL A 117 -7.89 -2.53 -7.49
C VAL A 117 -7.86 -3.74 -8.41
N LYS A 118 -8.79 -3.78 -9.34
CA LYS A 118 -8.80 -4.82 -10.37
C LYS A 118 -7.78 -4.47 -11.43
N ARG A 119 -7.05 -5.49 -11.87
CA ARG A 119 -6.22 -5.32 -13.03
C ARG A 119 -7.13 -5.10 -14.23
N VAL A 120 -7.03 -3.94 -14.84
CA VAL A 120 -7.78 -3.60 -16.02
C VAL A 120 -6.86 -3.75 -17.21
N LYS A 121 -7.38 -4.24 -18.33
CA LYS A 121 -6.67 -4.19 -19.58
C LYS A 121 -6.36 -2.76 -19.90
N LYS A 122 -5.08 -2.47 -20.05
CA LYS A 122 -4.67 -1.15 -20.44
C LYS A 122 -4.25 -1.14 -21.88
N TYR A 123 -4.81 -0.23 -22.61
CA TYR A 123 -4.33 0.11 -23.94
C TYR A 123 -3.38 1.28 -23.78
N ASN A 124 -2.15 1.07 -24.22
CA ASN A 124 -1.13 2.12 -24.21
C ASN A 124 -0.78 2.46 -25.65
N PRO A 125 -1.36 3.49 -26.24
CA PRO A 125 -1.14 3.81 -27.65
C PRO A 125 0.28 4.27 -27.95
N ILE A 126 1.04 4.69 -26.96
CA ILE A 126 2.39 5.18 -27.17
C ILE A 126 3.38 4.03 -27.24
N GLY A 127 3.28 3.09 -26.32
CA GLY A 127 4.24 2.01 -26.20
C GLY A 127 3.75 0.66 -26.67
N ARG A 128 2.54 0.59 -27.23
CA ARG A 128 1.92 -0.67 -27.65
C ARG A 128 1.33 -0.58 -29.02
N LEU A 129 1.38 -1.71 -29.68
CA LEU A 129 0.74 -1.85 -30.97
C LEU A 129 -0.48 -2.77 -30.90
N GLU A 130 -0.63 -3.48 -29.80
CA GLU A 130 -1.79 -4.36 -29.60
C GLU A 130 -2.97 -3.57 -29.05
N THR A 131 -4.17 -4.12 -29.24
CA THR A 131 -5.41 -3.57 -28.70
C THR A 131 -5.54 -3.95 -27.23
N GLU A 132 -6.56 -3.39 -26.54
CA GLU A 132 -6.84 -3.76 -25.15
C GLU A 132 -7.11 -5.26 -25.02
N GLU A 133 -7.81 -5.85 -25.96
CA GLU A 133 -8.10 -7.27 -25.94
C GLU A 133 -6.85 -8.10 -25.96
N GLU A 134 -5.84 -7.67 -26.69
CA GLU A 134 -4.57 -8.37 -26.80
C GLU A 134 -3.71 -8.22 -25.56
N SER A 135 -3.92 -7.15 -24.81
CA SER A 135 -3.09 -6.86 -23.64
C SER A 135 -3.56 -7.54 -22.36
N THR A 136 -4.54 -8.40 -22.46
CA THR A 136 -5.06 -9.09 -21.27
C THR A 136 -4.09 -10.12 -20.75
#